data_72d45633ef84e57d93ee1c214fe0fa2f
#
_entry.id   72d45633ef84e57d93ee1c214fe0fa2f
#
_cell.length_a   1.000
_cell.length_b   1.000
_cell.length_c   1.000
_cell.angle_alpha   90.00
_cell.angle_beta   90.00
_cell.angle_gamma   90.00
#
_symmetry.space_group_name_H-M   'P 1'
#
loop_
_entity.id
_entity.type
_entity.pdbx_description
1 polymer ?
#
loop_
_entity_poly.entity_id
_entity_poly.type
_entity_poly.pdbx_seq_one_letter_code
_entity_poly.pdbx_strand_id
1 'polypeptide(L)'
;TPDLIVEKSGEDWIVSLTDGGLPSIRINAGYAKLMKDGRGRKDDTRTYVSKKLNDARWLINAINQRRNTMLKVANYLVRAQMDWFEHGSSRLRPMVLQDVADAVEMHVSTISRVSNGKYMQTPHGVFELKYFFDSKVQNDEGEDVSARSVKETISNLIDGEDKKKPLSDQEIAAILGRDGLKIARRTVAKYRDQLGINSQRYRKDVF
;
A
#
# COMPACT_ATOMS: atom_id res chain seq x y z
N THR A 1 4.01 -13.81 7.01
CA THR A 1 3.19 -13.11 8.04
C THR A 1 3.03 -11.66 7.60
N PRO A 2 1.81 -11.11 7.59
CA PRO A 2 1.60 -9.70 7.28
C PRO A 2 2.21 -8.81 8.36
N ASP A 3 2.62 -7.60 7.99
CA ASP A 3 3.15 -6.60 8.92
C ASP A 3 2.03 -5.82 9.62
N LEU A 4 0.88 -5.71 8.95
CA LEU A 4 -0.30 -4.96 9.38
C LEU A 4 -1.56 -5.83 9.24
N ILE A 5 -2.53 -5.60 10.14
CA ILE A 5 -3.86 -6.20 10.08
C ILE A 5 -4.87 -5.06 10.09
N VAL A 6 -5.84 -5.13 9.16
CA VAL A 6 -6.95 -4.19 9.07
C VAL A 6 -8.25 -4.95 9.24
N GLU A 7 -9.01 -4.59 10.25
CA GLU A 7 -10.26 -5.23 10.61
C GLU A 7 -11.36 -4.17 10.78
N LYS A 8 -12.60 -4.55 10.44
CA LYS A 8 -13.74 -3.70 10.65
C LYS A 8 -14.30 -3.94 12.06
N SER A 9 -14.40 -2.88 12.85
CA SER A 9 -15.00 -2.91 14.20
C SER A 9 -16.18 -1.95 14.25
N GLY A 10 -17.40 -2.50 14.11
CA GLY A 10 -18.60 -1.70 13.95
C GLY A 10 -18.58 -0.93 12.62
N GLU A 11 -18.65 0.40 12.69
CA GLU A 11 -18.54 1.28 11.52
C GLU A 11 -17.10 1.72 11.22
N ASP A 12 -16.16 1.49 12.13
CA ASP A 12 -14.79 1.95 12.02
C ASP A 12 -13.84 0.84 11.53
N TRP A 13 -12.79 1.25 10.83
CA TRP A 13 -11.68 0.41 10.42
C TRP A 13 -10.50 0.58 11.37
N ILE A 14 -10.07 -0.52 11.99
CA ILE A 14 -8.94 -0.55 12.93
C ILE A 14 -7.73 -1.12 12.24
N VAL A 15 -6.61 -0.38 12.32
CA VAL A 15 -5.31 -0.81 11.82
C VAL A 15 -4.41 -1.18 12.98
N SER A 16 -3.92 -2.40 13.00
CA SER A 16 -2.97 -2.88 14.00
C SER A 16 -1.68 -3.40 13.37
N LEU A 17 -0.56 -3.28 14.10
CA LEU A 17 0.70 -3.91 13.72
C LEU A 17 0.71 -5.35 14.20
N THR A 18 1.13 -6.25 13.32
CA THR A 18 1.45 -7.61 13.73
C THR A 18 2.78 -7.58 14.48
N ASP A 19 2.73 -7.83 15.78
CA ASP A 19 3.94 -7.96 16.62
C ASP A 19 4.64 -9.29 16.33
N GLY A 20 5.14 -9.49 15.12
CA GLY A 20 5.70 -10.73 14.56
C GLY A 20 6.78 -11.41 15.40
N GLY A 21 6.53 -11.61 16.69
CA GLY A 21 7.43 -12.30 17.59
C GLY A 21 8.65 -11.48 18.01
N LEU A 22 8.69 -10.18 17.75
CA LEU A 22 9.75 -9.32 18.27
C LEU A 22 9.57 -9.21 19.79
N PRO A 23 10.51 -9.70 20.59
CA PRO A 23 10.45 -9.56 22.03
C PRO A 23 10.46 -8.07 22.40
N SER A 24 9.74 -7.71 23.46
CA SER A 24 9.76 -6.34 23.96
C SER A 24 11.18 -5.98 24.43
N ILE A 25 11.87 -5.13 23.67
CA ILE A 25 13.22 -4.68 24.00
C ILE A 25 13.11 -3.64 25.11
N ARG A 26 13.75 -3.91 26.25
CA ARG A 26 13.78 -3.00 27.39
C ARG A 26 15.20 -2.80 27.88
N ILE A 27 15.49 -1.59 28.33
CA ILE A 27 16.76 -1.32 29.01
C ILE A 27 16.69 -1.92 30.41
N ASN A 28 17.71 -2.72 30.77
CA ASN A 28 17.79 -3.30 32.13
C ASN A 28 17.92 -2.19 33.17
N ALA A 29 16.97 -2.18 34.12
CA ALA A 29 16.91 -1.17 35.19
C ALA A 29 18.18 -1.16 36.08
N GLY A 30 18.89 -2.28 36.21
CA GLY A 30 20.16 -2.37 36.95
C GLY A 30 21.24 -1.46 36.35
N TYR A 31 21.39 -1.45 35.01
CA TYR A 31 22.35 -0.55 34.36
C TYR A 31 21.94 0.92 34.44
N ALA A 32 20.63 1.20 34.41
CA ALA A 32 20.12 2.56 34.59
C ALA A 32 20.38 3.08 36.01
N LYS A 33 20.27 2.23 37.06
CA LYS A 33 20.60 2.58 38.44
C LYS A 33 22.10 2.81 38.65
N LEU A 34 22.96 1.97 38.04
CA LEU A 34 24.41 2.13 38.11
C LEU A 34 24.92 3.50 37.63
N MET A 35 24.17 4.13 36.73
CA MET A 35 24.47 5.50 36.26
C MET A 35 24.03 6.58 37.24
N LYS A 36 22.97 6.32 38.04
CA LYS A 36 22.47 7.29 39.04
C LYS A 36 23.28 7.28 40.32
N ASP A 37 23.78 6.09 40.73
CA ASP A 37 24.41 5.88 42.04
C ASP A 37 25.88 6.32 42.11
N GLY A 38 26.39 7.09 41.21
CA GLY A 38 27.62 7.91 41.19
C GLY A 38 28.83 7.53 42.06
N ARG A 39 28.80 6.42 42.83
CA ARG A 39 29.81 6.02 43.80
C ARG A 39 30.83 5.04 43.21
N GLY A 40 32.03 5.50 42.99
CA GLY A 40 33.24 4.67 43.08
C GLY A 40 33.69 3.89 41.84
N ARG A 41 33.23 4.20 40.60
CA ARG A 41 33.77 3.54 39.40
C ARG A 41 34.65 4.48 38.58
N LYS A 42 35.77 3.90 38.04
CA LYS A 42 36.69 4.59 37.15
C LYS A 42 35.90 5.27 35.99
N ASP A 43 36.29 6.46 35.62
CA ASP A 43 35.65 7.33 34.63
C ASP A 43 35.38 6.62 33.29
N ASP A 44 36.29 5.75 32.87
CA ASP A 44 36.20 4.95 31.64
C ASP A 44 35.00 3.99 31.63
N THR A 45 34.72 3.30 32.74
CA THR A 45 33.60 2.35 32.82
C THR A 45 32.28 3.06 32.78
N ARG A 46 32.18 4.24 33.40
CA ARG A 46 30.98 5.06 33.38
C ARG A 46 30.70 5.60 31.99
N THR A 47 31.72 6.08 31.31
CA THR A 47 31.65 6.58 29.93
C THR A 47 31.20 5.48 28.98
N TYR A 48 31.76 4.26 29.11
CA TYR A 48 31.37 3.12 28.30
C TYR A 48 29.90 2.72 28.48
N VAL A 49 29.45 2.58 29.74
CA VAL A 49 28.05 2.22 30.06
C VAL A 49 27.10 3.29 29.58
N SER A 50 27.43 4.58 29.74
CA SER A 50 26.64 5.70 29.23
C SER A 50 26.46 5.63 27.73
N LYS A 51 27.53 5.40 26.99
CA LYS A 51 27.49 5.24 25.52
C LYS A 51 26.57 4.09 25.12
N LYS A 52 26.70 2.92 25.73
CA LYS A 52 25.86 1.74 25.46
C LYS A 52 24.38 1.97 25.77
N LEU A 53 24.07 2.69 26.84
CA LEU A 53 22.71 3.05 27.19
C LEU A 53 22.10 4.03 26.16
N ASN A 54 22.90 4.97 25.68
CA ASN A 54 22.45 5.90 24.63
C ASN A 54 22.23 5.19 23.30
N ASP A 55 23.13 4.28 22.91
CA ASP A 55 22.96 3.44 21.72
C ASP A 55 21.68 2.60 21.79
N ALA A 56 21.43 1.98 22.96
CA ALA A 56 20.21 1.20 23.19
C ALA A 56 18.94 2.05 23.14
N ARG A 57 18.94 3.26 23.73
CA ARG A 57 17.81 4.20 23.64
C ARG A 57 17.56 4.63 22.21
N TRP A 58 18.62 4.95 21.48
CA TRP A 58 18.52 5.32 20.07
C TRP A 58 17.87 4.20 19.26
N LEU A 59 18.31 2.95 19.44
CA LEU A 59 17.73 1.80 18.74
C LEU A 59 16.25 1.60 19.06
N ILE A 60 15.86 1.67 20.32
CA ILE A 60 14.46 1.54 20.76
C ILE A 60 13.62 2.65 20.14
N ASN A 61 14.11 3.89 20.15
CA ASN A 61 13.41 5.02 19.56
C ASN A 61 13.27 4.87 18.05
N ALA A 62 14.30 4.39 17.36
CA ALA A 62 14.26 4.14 15.90
C ALA A 62 13.20 3.08 15.54
N ILE A 63 13.12 1.99 16.31
CA ILE A 63 12.10 0.95 16.14
C ILE A 63 10.70 1.53 16.35
N ASN A 64 10.48 2.26 17.43
CA ASN A 64 9.18 2.86 17.74
C ASN A 64 8.78 3.90 16.68
N GLN A 65 9.71 4.72 16.21
CA GLN A 65 9.46 5.68 15.15
C GLN A 65 9.04 4.99 13.85
N ARG A 66 9.72 3.89 13.47
CA ARG A 66 9.34 3.09 12.30
C ARG A 66 7.93 2.52 12.44
N ARG A 67 7.58 1.95 13.61
CA ARG A 67 6.23 1.43 13.90
C ARG A 67 5.17 2.53 13.77
N ASN A 68 5.42 3.68 14.38
CA ASN A 68 4.50 4.81 14.33
C ASN A 68 4.33 5.35 12.90
N THR A 69 5.40 5.42 12.12
CA THR A 69 5.35 5.84 10.71
C THR A 69 4.51 4.87 9.89
N MET A 70 4.71 3.55 10.08
CA MET A 70 3.93 2.53 9.37
C MET A 70 2.45 2.62 9.71
N LEU A 71 2.09 2.79 11.00
CA LEU A 71 0.70 2.99 11.42
C LEU A 71 0.08 4.26 10.85
N LYS A 72 0.81 5.39 10.83
CA LYS A 72 0.32 6.65 10.23
C LYS A 72 -0.01 6.47 8.75
N VAL A 73 0.91 5.86 8.00
CA VAL A 73 0.72 5.60 6.57
C VAL A 73 -0.47 4.67 6.35
N ALA A 74 -0.55 3.55 7.09
CA ALA A 74 -1.62 2.58 6.93
C ALA A 74 -2.99 3.15 7.32
N ASN A 75 -3.09 3.92 8.40
CA ASN A 75 -4.34 4.60 8.78
C ASN A 75 -4.81 5.59 7.71
N TYR A 76 -3.88 6.34 7.11
CA TYR A 76 -4.23 7.23 6.01
C TYR A 76 -4.71 6.44 4.79
N LEU A 77 -4.00 5.36 4.41
CA LEU A 77 -4.39 4.47 3.31
C LEU A 77 -5.81 3.94 3.48
N VAL A 78 -6.14 3.43 4.67
CA VAL A 78 -7.47 2.88 4.95
C VAL A 78 -8.55 3.95 4.80
N ARG A 79 -8.32 5.16 5.32
CA ARG A 79 -9.26 6.28 5.17
C ARG A 79 -9.43 6.73 3.72
N ALA A 80 -8.33 6.85 2.98
CA ALA A 80 -8.35 7.28 1.58
C ALA A 80 -8.97 6.22 0.64
N GLN A 81 -8.87 4.94 0.99
CA GLN A 81 -9.34 3.81 0.21
C GLN A 81 -10.56 3.10 0.85
N MET A 82 -11.36 3.82 1.63
CA MET A 82 -12.50 3.23 2.37
C MET A 82 -13.43 2.45 1.44
N ASP A 83 -13.75 2.98 0.25
CA ASP A 83 -14.60 2.32 -0.73
C ASP A 83 -14.01 0.98 -1.21
N TRP A 84 -12.67 0.89 -1.31
CA TRP A 84 -12.01 -0.36 -1.64
C TRP A 84 -12.13 -1.38 -0.51
N PHE A 85 -11.97 -0.95 0.74
CA PHE A 85 -12.13 -1.84 1.90
C PHE A 85 -13.56 -2.37 2.05
N GLU A 86 -14.56 -1.63 1.59
CA GLU A 86 -15.96 -2.04 1.66
C GLU A 86 -16.43 -2.85 0.45
N HIS A 87 -15.99 -2.50 -0.76
CA HIS A 87 -16.54 -3.04 -2.01
C HIS A 87 -15.53 -3.82 -2.85
N GLY A 88 -14.26 -3.85 -2.46
CA GLY A 88 -13.21 -4.60 -3.17
C GLY A 88 -12.52 -3.82 -4.28
N SER A 89 -11.79 -4.56 -5.14
CA SER A 89 -10.79 -4.04 -6.09
C SER A 89 -11.35 -3.07 -7.15
N SER A 90 -12.62 -3.20 -7.53
CA SER A 90 -13.26 -2.31 -8.51
C SER A 90 -13.41 -0.86 -8.04
N ARG A 91 -13.31 -0.60 -6.74
CA ARG A 91 -13.45 0.72 -6.12
C ARG A 91 -12.13 1.32 -5.64
N LEU A 92 -11.01 0.85 -6.18
CA LEU A 92 -9.69 1.41 -5.86
C LEU A 92 -9.59 2.84 -6.39
N ARG A 93 -9.40 3.80 -5.49
CA ARG A 93 -9.14 5.20 -5.85
C ARG A 93 -7.69 5.38 -6.26
N PRO A 94 -7.39 6.15 -7.30
CA PRO A 94 -6.02 6.44 -7.69
C PRO A 94 -5.33 7.29 -6.62
N MET A 95 -4.14 6.85 -6.20
CA MET A 95 -3.36 7.52 -5.18
C MET A 95 -1.88 7.37 -5.48
N VAL A 96 -1.12 8.46 -5.43
CA VAL A 96 0.32 8.42 -5.60
C VAL A 96 1.03 8.62 -4.26
N LEU A 97 2.31 8.22 -4.20
CA LEU A 97 3.14 8.34 -2.98
C LEU A 97 3.20 9.79 -2.45
N GLN A 98 3.09 10.80 -3.35
CA GLN A 98 3.09 12.21 -2.96
C GLN A 98 1.85 12.58 -2.17
N ASP A 99 0.65 12.09 -2.57
CA ASP A 99 -0.60 12.38 -1.86
C ASP A 99 -0.52 11.94 -0.40
N VAL A 100 0.08 10.75 -0.16
CA VAL A 100 0.28 10.23 1.19
C VAL A 100 1.35 11.02 1.94
N ALA A 101 2.46 11.35 1.28
CA ALA A 101 3.56 12.10 1.88
C ALA A 101 3.09 13.46 2.40
N ASP A 102 2.30 14.18 1.61
CA ASP A 102 1.74 15.48 1.96
C ASP A 102 0.74 15.37 3.13
N ALA A 103 -0.12 14.35 3.10
CA ALA A 103 -1.14 14.15 4.13
C ALA A 103 -0.58 13.73 5.50
N VAL A 104 0.53 12.97 5.52
CA VAL A 104 1.17 12.52 6.78
C VAL A 104 2.36 13.40 7.18
N GLU A 105 2.62 14.48 6.43
CA GLU A 105 3.73 15.43 6.64
C GLU A 105 5.11 14.74 6.67
N MET A 106 5.35 13.88 5.67
CA MET A 106 6.60 13.12 5.54
C MET A 106 7.16 13.22 4.14
N HIS A 107 8.46 12.97 3.98
CA HIS A 107 9.08 12.92 2.66
C HIS A 107 8.65 11.68 1.88
N VAL A 108 8.45 11.82 0.55
CA VAL A 108 8.04 10.72 -0.36
C VAL A 108 8.96 9.50 -0.24
N SER A 109 10.27 9.71 -0.06
CA SER A 109 11.22 8.61 0.12
C SER A 109 10.95 7.78 1.39
N THR A 110 10.41 8.41 2.45
CA THR A 110 10.00 7.72 3.67
C THR A 110 8.79 6.82 3.40
N ILE A 111 7.77 7.35 2.70
CA ILE A 111 6.58 6.58 2.31
C ILE A 111 6.96 5.40 1.42
N SER A 112 7.81 5.64 0.41
CA SER A 112 8.31 4.59 -0.48
C SER A 112 9.02 3.46 0.28
N ARG A 113 9.88 3.79 1.25
CA ARG A 113 10.61 2.79 2.07
C ARG A 113 9.69 2.03 3.03
N VAL A 114 8.66 2.70 3.55
CA VAL A 114 7.70 2.09 4.47
C VAL A 114 6.73 1.16 3.73
N SER A 115 6.36 1.49 2.49
CA SER A 115 5.40 0.71 1.70
C SER A 115 6.02 -0.45 0.93
N ASN A 116 7.32 -0.41 0.64
CA ASN A 116 7.98 -1.45 -0.15
C ASN A 116 8.25 -2.72 0.66
N GLY A 117 7.79 -3.87 0.14
CA GLY A 117 7.94 -5.17 0.80
C GLY A 117 7.21 -5.28 2.15
N LYS A 118 6.15 -4.48 2.35
CA LYS A 118 5.30 -4.52 3.54
C LYS A 118 3.88 -4.93 3.17
N TYR A 119 3.34 -5.87 3.92
CA TYR A 119 2.07 -6.52 3.63
C TYR A 119 1.03 -6.19 4.69
N MET A 120 -0.19 -5.98 4.21
CA MET A 120 -1.37 -5.71 5.01
C MET A 120 -2.38 -6.83 4.79
N GLN A 121 -2.84 -7.44 5.87
CA GLN A 121 -3.98 -8.35 5.85
C GLN A 121 -5.27 -7.53 5.90
N THR A 122 -6.17 -7.80 4.98
CA THR A 122 -7.49 -7.15 4.85
C THR A 122 -8.58 -8.21 4.74
N PRO A 123 -9.87 -7.87 4.84
CA PRO A 123 -10.97 -8.80 4.58
C PRO A 123 -10.95 -9.39 3.16
N HIS A 124 -10.38 -8.68 2.20
CA HIS A 124 -10.27 -9.12 0.80
C HIS A 124 -9.00 -9.95 0.51
N GLY A 125 -8.13 -10.17 1.51
CA GLY A 125 -6.87 -10.90 1.37
C GLY A 125 -5.65 -10.13 1.86
N VAL A 126 -4.48 -10.64 1.52
CA VAL A 126 -3.19 -10.03 1.90
C VAL A 126 -2.63 -9.26 0.71
N PHE A 127 -2.41 -7.96 0.89
CA PHE A 127 -1.90 -7.07 -0.15
C PHE A 127 -0.62 -6.38 0.31
N GLU A 128 0.31 -6.15 -0.61
CA GLU A 128 1.44 -5.26 -0.36
C GLU A 128 0.94 -3.82 -0.25
N LEU A 129 1.48 -3.01 0.66
CA LEU A 129 1.11 -1.58 0.78
C LEU A 129 1.28 -0.84 -0.54
N LYS A 130 2.27 -1.24 -1.35
CA LYS A 130 2.49 -0.69 -2.69
C LYS A 130 1.32 -0.90 -3.65
N TYR A 131 0.48 -1.90 -3.40
CA TYR A 131 -0.71 -2.19 -4.21
C TYR A 131 -1.66 -0.98 -4.29
N PHE A 132 -1.76 -0.18 -3.23
CA PHE A 132 -2.66 0.96 -3.14
C PHE A 132 -2.14 2.22 -3.85
N PHE A 133 -0.88 2.20 -4.32
CA PHE A 133 -0.29 3.30 -5.09
C PHE A 133 -0.35 2.97 -6.58
N ASP A 134 -1.20 3.67 -7.31
CA ASP A 134 -1.40 3.45 -8.75
C ASP A 134 -1.41 4.76 -9.53
N SER A 135 -1.21 4.64 -10.84
CA SER A 135 -1.22 5.78 -11.75
C SER A 135 -2.63 6.34 -11.88
N LYS A 136 -2.74 7.65 -11.90
CA LYS A 136 -3.98 8.37 -12.17
C LYS A 136 -4.30 8.34 -13.67
N VAL A 137 -5.56 8.04 -13.99
CA VAL A 137 -6.14 8.17 -15.34
C VAL A 137 -7.37 9.07 -15.18
N GLN A 138 -7.48 10.13 -15.96
CA GLN A 138 -8.62 11.03 -15.87
C GLN A 138 -9.83 10.46 -16.62
N ASN A 139 -11.01 10.58 -16.02
CA ASN A 139 -12.30 10.35 -16.66
C ASN A 139 -12.80 11.64 -17.34
N ASP A 140 -13.97 11.57 -18.00
CA ASP A 140 -14.59 12.73 -18.69
C ASP A 140 -14.99 13.87 -17.78
N GLU A 141 -15.27 13.57 -16.50
CA GLU A 141 -15.66 14.52 -15.48
C GLU A 141 -14.45 15.16 -14.80
N GLY A 142 -13.23 14.80 -15.23
CA GLY A 142 -11.97 15.29 -14.66
C GLY A 142 -11.56 14.58 -13.36
N GLU A 143 -12.29 13.52 -12.98
CA GLU A 143 -11.94 12.72 -11.82
C GLU A 143 -10.80 11.73 -12.13
N ASP A 144 -9.94 11.53 -11.15
CA ASP A 144 -8.85 10.57 -11.25
C ASP A 144 -9.36 9.13 -11.04
N VAL A 145 -9.16 8.24 -11.99
CA VAL A 145 -9.49 6.81 -11.92
C VAL A 145 -8.21 5.98 -11.89
N SER A 146 -8.21 4.90 -11.11
CA SER A 146 -7.06 4.01 -11.03
C SER A 146 -6.85 3.25 -12.34
N ALA A 147 -5.62 3.26 -12.85
CA ALA A 147 -5.25 2.47 -14.04
C ALA A 147 -5.51 0.95 -13.83
N ARG A 148 -5.48 0.50 -12.60
CA ARG A 148 -5.79 -0.89 -12.22
C ARG A 148 -7.28 -1.19 -12.36
N SER A 149 -8.15 -0.30 -11.87
CA SER A 149 -9.61 -0.43 -12.04
C SER A 149 -9.98 -0.50 -13.52
N VAL A 150 -9.35 0.34 -14.35
CA VAL A 150 -9.54 0.30 -15.80
C VAL A 150 -9.10 -1.05 -16.39
N LYS A 151 -7.95 -1.58 -15.97
CA LYS A 151 -7.48 -2.91 -16.46
C LYS A 151 -8.41 -4.04 -16.04
N GLU A 152 -8.95 -3.99 -14.82
CA GLU A 152 -9.93 -4.97 -14.34
C GLU A 152 -11.22 -4.91 -15.17
N THR A 153 -11.72 -3.71 -15.46
CA THR A 153 -12.89 -3.53 -16.34
C THR A 153 -12.63 -4.08 -17.75
N ILE A 154 -11.44 -3.84 -18.31
CA ILE A 154 -11.05 -4.40 -19.63
C ILE A 154 -11.01 -5.94 -19.56
N SER A 155 -10.45 -6.54 -18.50
CA SER A 155 -10.44 -7.99 -18.32
C SER A 155 -11.85 -8.56 -18.26
N ASN A 156 -12.72 -7.98 -17.43
CA ASN A 156 -14.11 -8.42 -17.28
C ASN A 156 -14.90 -8.33 -18.59
N LEU A 157 -14.69 -7.26 -19.37
CA LEU A 157 -15.32 -7.11 -20.70
C LEU A 157 -14.87 -8.19 -21.68
N ILE A 158 -13.59 -8.55 -21.66
CA ILE A 158 -13.03 -9.60 -22.52
C ILE A 158 -13.45 -10.99 -22.06
N ASP A 159 -13.50 -11.24 -20.75
CA ASP A 159 -13.91 -12.51 -20.19
C ASP A 159 -15.39 -12.81 -20.45
N GLY A 160 -16.22 -11.76 -20.55
CA GLY A 160 -17.63 -11.84 -20.89
C GLY A 160 -17.96 -11.72 -22.39
N GLU A 161 -16.95 -11.59 -23.28
CA GLU A 161 -17.19 -11.41 -24.72
C GLU A 161 -17.64 -12.69 -25.44
N ASP A 162 -18.38 -12.55 -26.55
CA ASP A 162 -18.66 -13.65 -27.45
C ASP A 162 -17.40 -14.04 -28.24
N LYS A 163 -16.88 -15.26 -28.00
CA LYS A 163 -15.67 -15.77 -28.65
C LYS A 163 -15.80 -15.87 -30.18
N LYS A 164 -17.01 -15.94 -30.72
CA LYS A 164 -17.24 -15.90 -32.18
C LYS A 164 -17.11 -14.50 -32.75
N LYS A 165 -17.38 -13.46 -31.92
CA LYS A 165 -17.28 -12.05 -32.28
C LYS A 165 -16.59 -11.26 -31.17
N PRO A 166 -15.29 -11.49 -30.91
CA PRO A 166 -14.59 -10.82 -29.85
C PRO A 166 -14.47 -9.32 -30.06
N LEU A 167 -14.46 -8.55 -28.98
CA LEU A 167 -14.39 -7.10 -29.00
C LEU A 167 -13.04 -6.59 -29.50
N SER A 168 -13.05 -5.61 -30.39
CA SER A 168 -11.84 -4.88 -30.77
C SER A 168 -11.41 -3.87 -29.70
N ASP A 169 -10.13 -3.49 -29.68
CA ASP A 169 -9.63 -2.45 -28.77
C ASP A 169 -10.39 -1.11 -28.96
N GLN A 170 -10.98 -0.86 -30.17
CA GLN A 170 -11.80 0.30 -30.44
C GLN A 170 -13.20 0.18 -29.82
N GLU A 171 -13.81 -1.00 -29.89
CA GLU A 171 -15.13 -1.26 -29.28
C GLU A 171 -15.03 -1.22 -27.76
N ILE A 172 -13.94 -1.79 -27.17
CA ILE A 172 -13.67 -1.69 -25.74
C ILE A 172 -13.52 -0.22 -25.32
N ALA A 173 -12.77 0.59 -26.08
CA ALA A 173 -12.64 2.02 -25.81
C ALA A 173 -13.99 2.75 -25.89
N ALA A 174 -14.86 2.37 -26.83
CA ALA A 174 -16.19 2.94 -26.96
C ALA A 174 -17.13 2.55 -25.81
N ILE A 175 -17.03 1.31 -25.30
CA ILE A 175 -17.80 0.85 -24.12
C ILE A 175 -17.33 1.62 -22.89
N LEU A 176 -16.03 1.67 -22.63
CA LEU A 176 -15.47 2.44 -21.52
C LEU A 176 -15.85 3.92 -21.58
N GLY A 177 -15.89 4.51 -22.79
CA GLY A 177 -16.34 5.88 -23.00
C GLY A 177 -17.81 6.12 -22.63
N ARG A 178 -18.70 5.13 -22.78
CA ARG A 178 -20.10 5.21 -22.33
C ARG A 178 -20.21 5.16 -20.80
N ASP A 179 -19.27 4.47 -20.17
CA ASP A 179 -19.17 4.38 -18.71
C ASP A 179 -18.39 5.59 -18.10
N GLY A 180 -18.18 6.65 -18.89
CA GLY A 180 -17.50 7.88 -18.45
C GLY A 180 -15.96 7.83 -18.50
N LEU A 181 -15.36 6.72 -18.98
CA LEU A 181 -13.91 6.54 -19.02
C LEU A 181 -13.36 6.81 -20.44
N LYS A 182 -12.98 8.03 -20.76
CA LYS A 182 -12.35 8.39 -22.06
C LYS A 182 -10.93 7.86 -22.17
N ILE A 183 -10.79 6.65 -22.66
CA ILE A 183 -9.50 6.00 -22.85
C ILE A 183 -9.25 5.81 -24.33
N ALA A 184 -8.08 6.27 -24.80
CA ALA A 184 -7.68 6.09 -26.18
C ALA A 184 -7.48 4.60 -26.52
N ARG A 185 -7.84 4.18 -27.73
CA ARG A 185 -7.62 2.81 -28.25
C ARG A 185 -6.20 2.30 -27.97
N ARG A 186 -5.17 3.16 -28.15
CA ARG A 186 -3.77 2.78 -27.89
C ARG A 186 -3.51 2.42 -26.43
N THR A 187 -4.19 3.09 -25.50
CA THR A 187 -4.09 2.82 -24.06
C THR A 187 -4.80 1.50 -23.71
N VAL A 188 -5.96 1.23 -24.33
CA VAL A 188 -6.65 -0.07 -24.19
C VAL A 188 -5.76 -1.20 -24.68
N ALA A 189 -5.15 -1.08 -25.88
CA ALA A 189 -4.21 -2.07 -26.39
C ALA A 189 -3.02 -2.31 -25.44
N LYS A 190 -2.41 -1.23 -24.91
CA LYS A 190 -1.33 -1.30 -23.92
C LYS A 190 -1.75 -2.04 -22.65
N TYR A 191 -2.95 -1.76 -22.13
CA TYR A 191 -3.44 -2.40 -20.90
C TYR A 191 -3.77 -3.87 -21.14
N ARG A 192 -4.40 -4.20 -22.26
CA ARG A 192 -4.66 -5.58 -22.67
C ARG A 192 -3.35 -6.39 -22.77
N ASP A 193 -2.32 -5.84 -23.44
CA ASP A 193 -1.01 -6.49 -23.56
C ASP A 193 -0.34 -6.69 -22.20
N GLN A 194 -0.46 -5.72 -21.27
CA GLN A 194 0.02 -5.84 -19.90
C GLN A 194 -0.70 -6.92 -19.09
N LEU A 195 -1.96 -7.21 -19.42
CA LEU A 195 -2.73 -8.32 -18.84
C LEU A 195 -2.42 -9.68 -19.50
N GLY A 196 -1.57 -9.71 -20.53
CA GLY A 196 -1.24 -10.93 -21.26
C GLY A 196 -2.37 -11.43 -22.16
N ILE A 197 -3.37 -10.58 -22.46
CA ILE A 197 -4.53 -10.94 -23.27
C ILE A 197 -4.22 -10.67 -24.75
N ASN A 198 -4.47 -11.65 -25.61
CA ASN A 198 -4.23 -11.56 -27.04
C ASN A 198 -5.14 -10.52 -27.73
N SER A 199 -4.73 -10.00 -28.90
CA SER A 199 -5.58 -9.13 -29.71
C SER A 199 -6.81 -9.86 -30.23
N GLN A 200 -7.86 -9.11 -30.63
CA GLN A 200 -9.13 -9.63 -31.16
C GLN A 200 -8.95 -10.78 -32.16
N ARG A 201 -7.99 -10.64 -33.09
CA ARG A 201 -7.72 -11.63 -34.13
C ARG A 201 -7.36 -13.01 -33.58
N TYR A 202 -6.62 -13.07 -32.48
CA TYR A 202 -6.16 -14.32 -31.88
C TYR A 202 -7.13 -14.86 -30.80
N ARG A 203 -8.14 -14.07 -30.42
CA ARG A 203 -9.19 -14.50 -29.48
C ARG A 203 -10.42 -15.05 -30.19
N LYS A 204 -10.50 -14.89 -31.53
CA LYS A 204 -11.64 -15.38 -32.29
C LYS A 204 -11.61 -16.90 -32.43
N ASP A 205 -12.65 -17.55 -31.91
CA ASP A 205 -12.90 -18.96 -32.19
C ASP A 205 -13.33 -19.16 -33.64
N VAL A 206 -12.65 -20.04 -34.34
CA VAL A 206 -12.86 -20.33 -35.78
C VAL A 206 -13.73 -21.58 -35.97
N PHE A 207 -14.12 -22.24 -34.88
CA PHE A 207 -14.91 -23.48 -34.91
C PHE A 207 -16.21 -23.37 -34.12
#